data_568f63f8a1a858934fe4d610f193132b
#
_entry.id   568f63f8a1a858934fe4d610f193132b
#
_cell.length_a   1.000
_cell.length_b   1.000
_cell.length_c   1.000
_cell.angle_alpha   90.00
_cell.angle_beta   90.00
_cell.angle_gamma   90.00
#
_symmetry.space_group_name_H-M   'P 1'
#
loop_
_entity.id
_entity.type
_entity.pdbx_description
1 polymer ?
#
loop_
_entity_poly.entity_id
_entity_poly.type
_entity_poly.pdbx_seq_one_letter_code
_entity_poly.pdbx_strand_id
1 'polypeptide(L)'
;MKKLTCHCGEIEIKIKLNEKSNDYYRCNCSICKRKGSITTIVNKKDLEIVKGAEKIKCYQFNTKAAKHFFCSVCGINTHNLRRSDPNTYGVNVGCLEDISTTELFELKVRVNDGKNHKMDRIEK
;
A
#
# COMPACT_ATOMS: atom_id res chain seq x y z
N MET A 1 16.94 3.35 4.35
CA MET A 1 15.62 2.92 4.88
C MET A 1 14.67 4.11 4.96
N LYS A 2 13.47 3.94 4.56
CA LYS A 2 12.44 4.96 4.63
C LYS A 2 11.49 4.64 5.77
N LYS A 3 10.98 5.67 6.44
CA LYS A 3 10.03 5.54 7.54
C LYS A 3 8.63 5.85 7.00
N LEU A 4 7.70 4.96 7.32
CA LEU A 4 6.29 5.06 6.95
C LEU A 4 5.45 5.04 8.22
N THR A 5 4.54 5.98 8.35
CA THR A 5 3.66 6.07 9.53
C THR A 5 2.21 6.27 9.12
N CYS A 6 1.29 5.78 9.94
CA CYS A 6 -0.12 6.13 9.80
C CYS A 6 -0.34 7.56 10.34
N HIS A 7 -1.52 8.10 10.13
CA HIS A 7 -1.81 9.49 10.52
C HIS A 7 -1.67 9.74 12.02
N CYS A 8 -2.16 8.83 12.86
CA CYS A 8 -2.10 9.01 14.32
C CYS A 8 -0.73 8.66 14.92
N GLY A 9 0.18 8.06 14.14
CA GLY A 9 1.50 7.69 14.61
C GLY A 9 1.59 6.39 15.40
N GLU A 10 0.49 5.69 15.62
CA GLU A 10 0.50 4.41 16.35
C GLU A 10 1.25 3.31 15.58
N ILE A 11 1.29 3.39 14.26
CA ILE A 11 1.99 2.42 13.42
C ILE A 11 3.21 3.09 12.79
N GLU A 12 4.36 2.44 12.96
CA GLU A 12 5.60 2.83 12.30
C GLU A 12 6.19 1.63 11.58
N ILE A 13 6.54 1.83 10.32
CA ILE A 13 7.08 0.80 9.44
C ILE A 13 8.35 1.33 8.80
N LYS A 14 9.36 0.48 8.69
CA LYS A 14 10.57 0.76 7.91
C LYS A 14 10.54 -0.04 6.63
N ILE A 15 10.84 0.62 5.52
CA ILE A 15 10.89 -0.03 4.22
C ILE A 15 12.21 0.31 3.52
N LYS A 16 12.66 -0.61 2.67
CA LYS A 16 13.78 -0.38 1.77
C LYS A 16 13.23 -0.24 0.37
N LEU A 17 13.28 0.97 -0.17
CA LEU A 17 12.85 1.23 -1.54
C LEU A 17 14.01 1.00 -2.49
N ASN A 18 13.71 0.41 -3.66
CA ASN A 18 14.65 0.36 -4.75
C ASN A 18 14.58 1.68 -5.50
N GLU A 19 15.51 2.58 -5.24
CA GLU A 19 15.54 3.92 -5.81
C GLU A 19 15.69 3.93 -7.34
N LYS A 20 16.11 2.80 -7.92
CA LYS A 20 16.26 2.69 -9.37
C LYS A 20 14.97 2.36 -10.09
N SER A 21 13.94 1.91 -9.37
CA SER A 21 12.64 1.60 -9.94
C SER A 21 11.56 2.44 -9.27
N ASN A 22 11.45 3.71 -9.65
CA ASN A 22 10.43 4.62 -9.15
C ASN A 22 9.11 4.33 -9.84
N ASP A 23 8.51 3.18 -9.52
CA ASP A 23 7.22 2.79 -10.07
C ASP A 23 6.12 3.16 -9.09
N TYR A 24 5.45 4.27 -9.36
CA TYR A 24 4.32 4.74 -8.59
C TYR A 24 3.04 4.53 -9.38
N TYR A 25 2.02 3.97 -8.74
CA TYR A 25 0.79 3.68 -9.46
C TYR A 25 -0.45 3.90 -8.59
N ARG A 26 -1.57 4.10 -9.28
CA ARG A 26 -2.92 4.01 -8.71
C ARG A 26 -3.61 2.84 -9.36
N CYS A 27 -4.32 2.07 -8.57
CA CYS A 27 -5.09 0.94 -9.08
C CYS A 27 -6.55 1.36 -9.25
N ASN A 28 -7.19 0.93 -10.34
CA ASN A 28 -8.59 1.25 -10.62
C ASN A 28 -9.58 0.21 -10.08
N CYS A 29 -9.12 -0.78 -9.30
CA CYS A 29 -10.00 -1.75 -8.69
C CYS A 29 -10.95 -1.09 -7.67
N SER A 30 -11.99 -1.80 -7.27
CA SER A 30 -13.07 -1.23 -6.46
C SER A 30 -12.60 -0.62 -5.13
N ILE A 31 -11.64 -1.25 -4.47
CA ILE A 31 -11.12 -0.74 -3.20
C ILE A 31 -10.09 0.37 -3.41
N CYS A 32 -9.19 0.20 -4.36
CA CYS A 32 -8.12 1.19 -4.60
C CYS A 32 -8.68 2.49 -5.17
N LYS A 33 -9.75 2.42 -5.96
CA LYS A 33 -10.50 3.59 -6.40
C LYS A 33 -10.97 4.42 -5.21
N ARG A 34 -11.48 3.75 -4.18
CA ARG A 34 -12.00 4.42 -2.98
C ARG A 34 -10.89 4.96 -2.08
N LYS A 35 -9.79 4.23 -1.96
CA LYS A 35 -8.64 4.71 -1.19
C LYS A 35 -7.98 5.93 -1.82
N GLY A 36 -7.92 5.98 -3.14
CA GLY A 36 -7.26 7.07 -3.86
C GLY A 36 -5.75 7.16 -3.61
N SER A 37 -5.15 6.12 -3.05
CA SER A 37 -3.74 6.15 -2.67
C SER A 37 -2.81 5.94 -3.85
N ILE A 38 -1.62 6.53 -3.75
CA ILE A 38 -0.49 6.26 -4.62
C ILE A 38 0.30 5.14 -3.96
N THR A 39 0.65 4.12 -4.74
CA THR A 39 1.29 2.91 -4.24
C THR A 39 2.63 2.69 -4.93
N THR A 40 3.59 2.18 -4.19
CA THR A 40 4.83 1.64 -4.76
C THR A 40 5.06 0.25 -4.16
N ILE A 41 5.88 -0.56 -4.82
CA ILE A 41 6.07 -1.97 -4.46
C ILE A 41 7.38 -2.14 -3.72
N VAL A 42 7.35 -2.91 -2.63
CA VAL A 42 8.55 -3.36 -1.92
C VAL A 42 8.51 -4.86 -1.77
N ASN A 43 9.68 -5.50 -1.72
CA ASN A 43 9.75 -6.92 -1.40
C ASN A 43 9.31 -7.13 0.05
N LYS A 44 8.67 -8.26 0.31
CA LYS A 44 8.16 -8.59 1.64
C LYS A 44 9.27 -8.55 2.70
N LYS A 45 10.47 -9.00 2.36
CA LYS A 45 11.64 -8.98 3.24
C LYS A 45 12.16 -7.57 3.54
N ASP A 46 11.76 -6.58 2.74
CA ASP A 46 12.23 -5.19 2.86
C ASP A 46 11.25 -4.30 3.61
N LEU A 47 10.28 -4.89 4.29
CA LEU A 47 9.31 -4.18 5.12
C LEU A 47 9.36 -4.75 6.54
N GLU A 48 9.57 -3.87 7.51
CA GLU A 48 9.62 -4.23 8.92
C GLU A 48 8.66 -3.36 9.72
N ILE A 49 7.78 -3.98 10.49
CA ILE A 49 6.90 -3.25 11.41
C ILE A 49 7.69 -2.97 12.68
N VAL A 50 7.95 -1.68 12.93
CA VAL A 50 8.76 -1.23 14.06
C VAL A 50 7.90 -1.02 15.31
N LYS A 51 6.68 -0.53 15.11
CA LYS A 51 5.79 -0.15 16.21
C LYS A 51 4.34 -0.34 15.79
N GLY A 52 3.52 -0.77 16.72
CA GLY A 52 2.06 -0.78 16.55
C GLY A 52 1.52 -1.97 15.80
N ALA A 53 2.23 -3.10 15.74
CA ALA A 53 1.74 -4.30 15.06
C ALA A 53 0.34 -4.70 15.55
N GLU A 54 0.06 -4.55 16.85
CA GLU A 54 -1.22 -4.89 17.46
C GLU A 54 -2.35 -3.93 17.06
N LYS A 55 -2.02 -2.79 16.48
CA LYS A 55 -2.99 -1.81 15.98
C LYS A 55 -3.33 -2.01 14.52
N ILE A 56 -2.61 -2.88 13.83
CA ILE A 56 -2.84 -3.15 12.41
C ILE A 56 -4.01 -4.11 12.28
N LYS A 57 -4.99 -3.73 11.45
CA LYS A 57 -6.08 -4.61 11.05
C LYS A 57 -6.01 -4.90 9.56
N CYS A 58 -6.66 -5.98 9.16
CA CYS A 58 -6.65 -6.46 7.79
C CYS A 58 -8.07 -6.54 7.25
N TYR A 59 -8.27 -6.01 6.05
CA TYR A 59 -9.50 -6.16 5.31
C TYR A 59 -9.25 -7.01 4.07
N GLN A 60 -10.13 -7.98 3.83
CA GLN A 60 -10.07 -8.87 2.67
C GLN A 60 -11.46 -9.02 2.06
N PHE A 61 -11.50 -9.23 0.75
CA PHE A 61 -12.74 -9.43 0.02
C PHE A 61 -12.50 -10.29 -1.23
N ASN A 62 -13.57 -10.69 -1.93
CA ASN A 62 -13.52 -11.56 -3.11
C ASN A 62 -12.73 -12.84 -2.84
N THR A 63 -11.65 -13.08 -3.58
CA THR A 63 -10.81 -14.27 -3.44
C THR A 63 -10.01 -14.29 -2.16
N LYS A 64 -9.94 -13.15 -1.44
CA LYS A 64 -9.16 -12.97 -0.23
C LYS A 64 -7.65 -13.23 -0.42
N ALA A 65 -7.18 -13.14 -1.66
CA ALA A 65 -5.75 -13.27 -1.97
C ALA A 65 -4.97 -12.02 -1.56
N ALA A 66 -5.55 -10.85 -1.76
CA ALA A 66 -4.96 -9.60 -1.31
C ALA A 66 -5.35 -9.31 0.14
N LYS A 67 -4.43 -8.67 0.88
CA LYS A 67 -4.68 -8.22 2.25
C LYS A 67 -4.44 -6.73 2.34
N HIS A 68 -5.43 -5.99 2.84
CA HIS A 68 -5.35 -4.53 2.97
C HIS A 68 -5.19 -4.19 4.44
N PHE A 69 -3.98 -3.75 4.82
CA PHE A 69 -3.65 -3.44 6.21
C PHE A 69 -3.87 -1.96 6.49
N PHE A 70 -4.44 -1.67 7.64
CA PHE A 70 -4.74 -0.30 8.03
C PHE A 70 -4.65 -0.15 9.55
N CYS A 71 -4.47 1.10 9.98
CA CYS A 71 -4.45 1.42 11.40
C CYS A 71 -5.86 1.34 11.98
N SER A 72 -6.04 0.57 13.06
CA SER A 72 -7.35 0.47 13.72
C SER A 72 -7.75 1.74 14.47
N VAL A 73 -6.80 2.64 14.73
CA VAL A 73 -7.05 3.88 15.45
C VAL A 73 -7.45 5.02 14.51
N CYS A 74 -6.68 5.26 13.45
CA CYS A 74 -6.95 6.36 12.53
C CYS A 74 -7.55 5.94 11.18
N GLY A 75 -7.58 4.64 10.90
CA GLY A 75 -8.18 4.11 9.66
C GLY A 75 -7.30 4.20 8.41
N ILE A 76 -6.11 4.77 8.51
CA ILE A 76 -5.26 4.95 7.33
C ILE A 76 -4.66 3.62 6.88
N ASN A 77 -4.84 3.30 5.60
CA ASN A 77 -4.20 2.16 4.96
C ASN A 77 -2.71 2.42 4.84
N THR A 78 -1.89 1.49 5.33
CA THR A 78 -0.43 1.62 5.33
C THR A 78 0.21 0.81 4.22
N HIS A 79 -0.22 -0.43 4.05
CA HIS A 79 0.36 -1.34 3.07
C HIS A 79 -0.62 -2.45 2.74
N ASN A 80 -0.33 -3.17 1.65
CA ASN A 80 -1.19 -4.26 1.18
C ASN A 80 -0.33 -5.43 0.75
N LEU A 81 -0.76 -6.65 1.09
CA LEU A 81 -0.18 -7.85 0.48
C LEU A 81 -0.81 -7.99 -0.91
N ARG A 82 0.01 -8.05 -1.95
CA ARG A 82 -0.47 -8.03 -3.33
C ARG A 82 -0.99 -9.40 -3.76
N ARG A 83 -2.14 -9.40 -4.45
CA ARG A 83 -2.72 -10.65 -4.99
C ARG A 83 -1.92 -11.20 -6.16
N SER A 84 -1.28 -10.34 -6.93
CA SER A 84 -0.50 -10.75 -8.11
C SER A 84 0.86 -11.32 -7.77
N ASP A 85 1.41 -10.95 -6.60
CA ASP A 85 2.69 -11.46 -6.13
C ASP A 85 2.75 -11.42 -4.60
N PRO A 86 2.51 -12.57 -3.94
CA PRO A 86 2.45 -12.62 -2.47
C PRO A 86 3.81 -12.41 -1.78
N ASN A 87 4.89 -12.29 -2.54
CA ASN A 87 6.21 -11.96 -2.01
C ASN A 87 6.48 -10.46 -1.99
N THR A 88 5.48 -9.65 -2.31
CA THR A 88 5.61 -8.19 -2.35
C THR A 88 4.46 -7.52 -1.61
N TYR A 89 4.78 -6.33 -1.08
CA TYR A 89 3.77 -5.42 -0.54
C TYR A 89 3.64 -4.20 -1.44
N GLY A 90 2.43 -3.69 -1.57
CA GLY A 90 2.20 -2.33 -2.04
C GLY A 90 2.16 -1.42 -0.82
N VAL A 91 2.93 -0.34 -0.81
CA VAL A 91 2.95 0.58 0.31
C VAL A 91 2.31 1.91 -0.07
N ASN A 92 1.60 2.52 0.86
CA ASN A 92 0.96 3.82 0.66
C ASN A 92 2.02 4.92 0.72
N VAL A 93 2.35 5.48 -0.43
CA VAL A 93 3.41 6.48 -0.57
C VAL A 93 3.10 7.74 0.27
N GLY A 94 1.82 8.08 0.43
CA GLY A 94 1.41 9.20 1.26
C GLY A 94 1.76 9.06 2.74
N CYS A 95 2.06 7.83 3.20
CA CYS A 95 2.49 7.58 4.57
C CYS A 95 4.01 7.74 4.77
N LEU A 96 4.78 7.93 3.70
CA LEU A 96 6.23 8.15 3.82
C LEU A 96 6.50 9.50 4.49
N GLU A 97 7.30 9.46 5.55
CA GLU A 97 7.61 10.67 6.34
C GLU A 97 8.43 11.70 5.57
N ASP A 98 9.25 11.26 4.63
CA ASP A 98 10.17 12.13 3.91
C ASP A 98 9.63 12.66 2.58
N ILE A 99 8.35 12.44 2.29
CA ILE A 99 7.71 13.03 1.10
C ILE A 99 6.77 14.15 1.52
N SER A 100 6.92 15.33 0.90
CA SER A 100 6.01 16.44 1.12
C SER A 100 4.74 16.26 0.30
N THR A 101 3.68 16.99 0.65
CA THR A 101 2.44 16.98 -0.11
C THR A 101 2.67 17.43 -1.57
N THR A 102 3.50 18.46 -1.76
CA THR A 102 3.84 18.95 -3.09
C THR A 102 4.56 17.87 -3.91
N GLU A 103 5.57 17.24 -3.32
CA GLU A 103 6.29 16.15 -3.98
C GLU A 103 5.36 14.99 -4.34
N LEU A 104 4.47 14.62 -3.42
CA LEU A 104 3.51 13.54 -3.63
C LEU A 104 2.60 13.83 -4.83
N PHE A 105 2.11 15.05 -4.94
CA PHE A 105 1.18 15.45 -6.00
C PHE A 105 1.88 15.60 -7.36
N GLU A 106 3.20 15.79 -7.37
CA GLU A 106 4.00 15.93 -8.60
C GLU A 106 4.55 14.61 -9.11
N LEU A 107 4.37 13.51 -8.38
CA LEU A 107 4.85 12.20 -8.83
C LEU A 107 4.19 11.79 -10.14
N LYS A 108 4.98 11.19 -11.04
CA LYS A 108 4.45 10.50 -12.21
C LYS A 108 3.82 9.19 -11.78
N VAL A 109 2.52 9.09 -11.93
CA VAL A 109 1.73 7.96 -11.46
C VAL A 109 1.05 7.30 -12.65
N ARG A 110 1.33 6.01 -12.85
CA ARG A 110 0.61 5.22 -13.86
C ARG A 110 -0.67 4.65 -13.26
N VAL A 111 -1.58 4.21 -14.12
CA VAL A 111 -2.80 3.52 -13.69
C VAL A 111 -2.62 2.03 -13.89
N ASN A 112 -2.81 1.26 -12.82
CA ASN A 112 -2.81 -0.19 -12.85
C ASN A 112 -4.25 -0.69 -13.05
N ASP A 113 -4.47 -1.54 -14.07
CA ASP A 113 -5.80 -2.05 -14.37
C ASP A 113 -6.15 -3.26 -13.49
N GLY A 114 -6.37 -3.01 -12.20
CA GLY A 114 -6.78 -4.02 -11.25
C GLY A 114 -8.25 -4.43 -11.40
N LYS A 115 -9.07 -3.56 -12.02
CA LYS A 115 -10.49 -3.83 -12.25
C LYS A 115 -10.69 -5.07 -13.14
N ASN A 116 -9.83 -5.26 -14.12
CA ASN A 116 -9.91 -6.38 -15.06
C ASN A 116 -8.94 -7.50 -14.71
N HIS A 117 -8.44 -7.53 -13.45
CA HIS A 117 -7.57 -8.60 -13.01
C HIS A 117 -8.29 -9.93 -13.09
N LYS A 118 -7.57 -10.99 -13.53
CA LYS A 118 -8.18 -12.32 -13.76
C LYS A 118 -8.90 -12.88 -12.52
N MET A 119 -8.41 -12.54 -11.33
CA MET A 119 -9.01 -13.00 -10.08
C MET A 119 -10.33 -12.31 -9.79
N ASP A 120 -10.50 -11.06 -10.22
CA ASP A 120 -11.76 -10.32 -10.05
C ASP A 120 -12.82 -10.79 -11.03
N ARG A 121 -12.42 -11.23 -12.21
CA ARG A 121 -13.36 -11.70 -13.23
C ARG A 121 -14.13 -12.94 -12.81
N ILE A 122 -13.55 -13.75 -11.93
CA ILE A 122 -14.19 -14.96 -11.41
C ILE A 122 -15.33 -14.61 -10.46
N GLU A 123 -15.21 -13.50 -9.74
CA GLU A 123 -16.13 -13.08 -8.68
C GLU A 123 -17.33 -12.25 -9.17
N LYS A 124 -17.39 -12.00 -10.44
CA LYS A 124 -18.47 -11.25 -11.05
C LYS A 124 -19.52 -12.14 -11.66
#